data_714c87675beaedb6261a200a1ffec54a
#
_entry.id   714c87675beaedb6261a200a1ffec54a
#
_cell.length_a   1.000
_cell.length_b   1.000
_cell.length_c   1.000
_cell.angle_alpha   90.00
_cell.angle_beta   90.00
_cell.angle_gamma   90.00
#
_symmetry.space_group_name_H-M   'P 1'
#
loop_
_entity.id
_entity.type
_entity.pdbx_description
1 polymer ?
#
loop_
_entity_poly.entity_id
_entity_poly.type
_entity_poly.pdbx_seq_one_letter_code
_entity_poly.pdbx_strand_id
1 'polypeptide(L)'
;MKLPTLLMLGFAILFAKEENVNAIEMTEENFSMMEDLLLDVISRVQSMETEKNELRSEVKNLKNKIENVNVEVERLKDELEDVNDEVDHLKELSKLLSVRTCDEMHDYGVNKSDYYFVDPDGPLNGKEPIWVYCDFTEDFGFTQISHDAEDSIEVTHCQDPGCYSREITYDSPMEQIKTLIELSNSCNQLIRYDCYLSPLEENMVTFGYWVDRNGQNQIYWSGENYGNHVCSCHFSEEGCVEEETLSNTCNCDSNNPIPLFDEGYITNSSALPITELKFGGLNYESQSGFHTLGKLSCGGKVGDSSHILQSYTKAFGTIC
;
A
#
# COMPACT_ATOMS: atom_id res chain seq x y z
N MET A 1 -53.37 47.47 -21.76
CA MET A 1 -54.25 48.17 -20.82
C MET A 1 -55.73 47.72 -20.99
N LYS A 2 -56.07 46.44 -20.75
CA LYS A 2 -57.51 45.97 -20.78
C LYS A 2 -57.73 44.73 -19.88
N LEU A 3 -56.72 44.25 -19.07
CA LEU A 3 -56.91 43.08 -18.23
C LEU A 3 -57.32 43.39 -16.78
N PRO A 4 -56.94 44.53 -16.17
CA PRO A 4 -57.34 44.82 -14.77
C PRO A 4 -58.83 45.08 -14.58
N THR A 5 -59.49 45.69 -15.58
CA THR A 5 -60.91 46.07 -15.48
C THR A 5 -61.85 44.86 -15.54
N LEU A 6 -61.50 43.79 -16.22
CA LEU A 6 -62.34 42.58 -16.29
C LEU A 6 -62.25 41.71 -15.04
N LEU A 7 -61.09 41.68 -14.39
CA LEU A 7 -60.93 40.97 -13.14
C LEU A 7 -61.68 41.64 -11.98
N MET A 8 -61.71 42.97 -11.99
CA MET A 8 -62.41 43.76 -10.96
C MET A 8 -63.95 43.62 -11.07
N LEU A 9 -64.52 43.52 -12.30
CA LEU A 9 -65.94 43.22 -12.47
C LEU A 9 -66.28 41.78 -12.03
N GLY A 10 -65.40 40.83 -12.24
CA GLY A 10 -65.58 39.44 -11.78
C GLY A 10 -65.67 39.28 -10.25
N PHE A 11 -64.82 39.99 -9.52
CA PHE A 11 -64.85 39.98 -8.06
C PHE A 11 -66.10 40.68 -7.48
N ALA A 12 -66.55 41.78 -8.06
CA ALA A 12 -67.73 42.46 -7.58
C ALA A 12 -69.02 41.62 -7.81
N ILE A 13 -69.09 40.79 -8.85
CA ILE A 13 -70.22 39.91 -9.12
C ILE A 13 -70.26 38.65 -8.23
N LEU A 14 -69.10 38.16 -7.80
CA LEU A 14 -69.01 37.02 -6.87
C LEU A 14 -69.45 37.37 -5.43
N PHE A 15 -69.21 38.59 -4.97
CA PHE A 15 -69.62 39.05 -3.64
C PHE A 15 -71.11 39.46 -3.52
N ALA A 16 -71.81 39.67 -4.65
CA ALA A 16 -73.21 40.06 -4.66
C ALA A 16 -74.22 38.88 -4.53
N LYS A 17 -73.74 37.64 -4.32
CA LYS A 17 -74.58 36.43 -4.43
C LYS A 17 -74.69 35.57 -3.18
N GLU A 18 -74.07 35.99 -2.05
CA GLU A 18 -74.30 35.37 -0.74
C GLU A 18 -74.80 36.36 0.28
N GLU A 19 -76.11 36.34 0.49
CA GLU A 19 -76.77 36.96 1.62
C GLU A 19 -76.25 36.30 2.92
N ASN A 20 -75.67 37.14 3.78
CA ASN A 20 -75.19 36.89 5.14
C ASN A 20 -73.67 36.85 5.39
N VAL A 21 -72.91 37.74 4.83
CA VAL A 21 -71.65 38.14 5.42
C VAL A 21 -71.69 39.68 5.61
N ASN A 22 -71.38 40.14 6.85
CA ASN A 22 -71.26 41.55 7.15
C ASN A 22 -70.52 42.27 6.04
N ALA A 23 -71.19 43.18 5.34
CA ALA A 23 -70.61 44.02 4.31
C ALA A 23 -69.45 44.79 4.97
N ILE A 24 -68.24 44.39 4.74
CA ILE A 24 -67.08 45.21 5.04
C ILE A 24 -67.21 46.39 4.08
N GLU A 25 -67.54 47.56 4.62
CA GLU A 25 -67.54 48.82 3.89
C GLU A 25 -66.12 49.00 3.35
N MET A 26 -65.94 48.72 2.06
CA MET A 26 -64.65 48.93 1.38
C MET A 26 -64.49 50.42 1.21
N THR A 27 -63.68 51.01 2.07
CA THR A 27 -63.24 52.41 1.92
C THR A 27 -62.30 52.51 0.73
N GLU A 28 -62.24 53.67 0.05
CA GLU A 28 -61.30 53.91 -1.07
C GLU A 28 -59.86 53.58 -0.65
N GLU A 29 -59.51 53.76 0.58
CA GLU A 29 -58.18 53.47 1.19
C GLU A 29 -57.88 51.96 1.19
N ASN A 30 -58.86 51.12 1.60
CA ASN A 30 -58.72 49.67 1.57
C ASN A 30 -58.60 49.10 0.17
N PHE A 31 -59.28 49.76 -0.80
CA PHE A 31 -59.22 49.38 -2.21
C PHE A 31 -57.84 49.73 -2.81
N SER A 32 -57.30 50.89 -2.54
CA SER A 32 -55.95 51.31 -2.95
C SER A 32 -54.87 50.40 -2.36
N MET A 33 -54.98 50.05 -1.10
CA MET A 33 -54.03 49.14 -0.43
C MET A 33 -54.07 47.72 -1.04
N MET A 34 -55.23 47.22 -1.46
CA MET A 34 -55.38 45.92 -2.10
C MET A 34 -54.82 45.96 -3.55
N GLU A 35 -54.95 47.08 -4.26
CA GLU A 35 -54.38 47.28 -5.59
C GLU A 35 -52.84 47.30 -5.55
N ASP A 36 -52.24 47.96 -4.56
CA ASP A 36 -50.80 48.00 -4.33
C ASP A 36 -50.24 46.58 -3.99
N LEU A 37 -50.95 45.84 -3.12
CA LEU A 37 -50.61 44.48 -2.78
C LEU A 37 -50.68 43.54 -4.02
N LEU A 38 -51.68 43.74 -4.85
CA LEU A 38 -51.85 42.94 -6.08
C LEU A 38 -50.71 43.22 -7.06
N LEU A 39 -50.29 44.49 -7.20
CA LEU A 39 -49.19 44.88 -8.08
C LEU A 39 -47.84 44.30 -7.56
N ASP A 40 -47.62 44.31 -6.23
CA ASP A 40 -46.45 43.69 -5.64
C ASP A 40 -46.42 42.18 -5.92
N VAL A 41 -47.53 41.48 -5.70
CA VAL A 41 -47.62 40.04 -6.00
C VAL A 41 -47.38 39.75 -7.48
N ILE A 42 -47.94 40.53 -8.40
CA ILE A 42 -47.73 40.39 -9.83
C ILE A 42 -46.24 40.58 -10.16
N SER A 43 -45.60 41.62 -9.64
CA SER A 43 -44.16 41.86 -9.81
C SER A 43 -43.31 40.69 -9.36
N ARG A 44 -43.60 40.15 -8.16
CA ARG A 44 -42.90 38.99 -7.61
C ARG A 44 -43.12 37.74 -8.43
N VAL A 45 -44.31 37.49 -8.91
CA VAL A 45 -44.60 36.35 -9.80
C VAL A 45 -43.83 36.47 -11.13
N GLN A 46 -43.73 37.66 -11.70
CA GLN A 46 -42.94 37.91 -12.92
C GLN A 46 -41.46 37.68 -12.71
N SER A 47 -40.90 38.13 -11.54
CA SER A 47 -39.50 37.85 -11.15
C SER A 47 -39.25 36.36 -11.02
N MET A 48 -40.13 35.63 -10.29
CA MET A 48 -40.02 34.18 -10.16
C MET A 48 -40.14 33.41 -11.48
N GLU A 49 -40.96 33.90 -12.43
CA GLU A 49 -41.03 33.32 -13.76
C GLU A 49 -39.73 33.51 -14.56
N THR A 50 -39.05 34.64 -14.38
CA THR A 50 -37.77 34.96 -15.01
C THR A 50 -36.68 34.02 -14.45
N GLU A 51 -36.54 33.97 -13.13
CA GLU A 51 -35.61 33.05 -12.46
C GLU A 51 -35.83 31.58 -12.83
N LYS A 52 -37.08 31.16 -12.89
CA LYS A 52 -37.46 29.81 -13.34
C LYS A 52 -36.96 29.50 -14.76
N ASN A 53 -37.08 30.48 -15.68
CA ASN A 53 -36.63 30.30 -17.04
C ASN A 53 -35.09 30.27 -17.16
N GLU A 54 -34.39 31.08 -16.37
CA GLU A 54 -32.94 31.07 -16.26
C GLU A 54 -32.44 29.72 -15.72
N LEU A 55 -33.01 29.24 -14.60
CA LEU A 55 -32.70 27.93 -14.03
C LEU A 55 -32.97 26.80 -15.02
N ARG A 56 -34.04 26.85 -15.77
CA ARG A 56 -34.31 25.84 -16.83
C ARG A 56 -33.26 25.84 -17.92
N SER A 57 -32.74 27.00 -18.30
CA SER A 57 -31.65 27.14 -19.25
C SER A 57 -30.33 26.55 -18.69
N GLU A 58 -30.02 26.84 -17.46
CA GLU A 58 -28.83 26.28 -16.76
C GLU A 58 -28.92 24.77 -16.64
N VAL A 59 -30.06 24.23 -16.21
CA VAL A 59 -30.28 22.79 -16.12
C VAL A 59 -30.09 22.10 -17.48
N LYS A 60 -30.57 22.72 -18.56
CA LYS A 60 -30.38 22.19 -19.92
C LYS A 60 -28.89 22.19 -20.32
N ASN A 61 -28.16 23.25 -19.99
CA ASN A 61 -26.72 23.36 -20.26
C ASN A 61 -25.92 22.32 -19.48
N LEU A 62 -26.23 22.16 -18.20
CA LEU A 62 -25.59 21.15 -17.33
C LEU A 62 -25.87 19.73 -17.86
N LYS A 63 -27.10 19.45 -18.29
CA LYS A 63 -27.45 18.16 -18.90
C LYS A 63 -26.58 17.82 -20.10
N ASN A 64 -26.39 18.80 -21.00
CA ASN A 64 -25.55 18.62 -22.19
C ASN A 64 -24.07 18.40 -21.80
N LYS A 65 -23.57 19.11 -20.77
CA LYS A 65 -22.21 18.90 -20.26
C LYS A 65 -22.04 17.50 -19.69
N ILE A 66 -23.00 17.00 -18.90
CA ILE A 66 -22.98 15.64 -18.35
C ILE A 66 -22.97 14.60 -19.48
N GLU A 67 -23.77 14.80 -20.54
CA GLU A 67 -23.79 13.89 -21.67
C GLU A 67 -22.44 13.83 -22.41
N ASN A 68 -21.79 14.99 -22.61
CA ASN A 68 -20.47 15.05 -23.21
C ASN A 68 -19.40 14.39 -22.32
N VAL A 69 -19.45 14.59 -21.00
CA VAL A 69 -18.55 13.93 -20.06
C VAL A 69 -18.75 12.42 -20.06
N ASN A 70 -19.98 11.95 -20.11
CA ASN A 70 -20.26 10.51 -20.18
C ASN A 70 -19.70 9.88 -21.47
N VAL A 71 -19.81 10.55 -22.61
CA VAL A 71 -19.21 10.08 -23.88
C VAL A 71 -17.69 9.98 -23.76
N GLU A 72 -17.05 10.99 -23.14
CA GLU A 72 -15.60 10.98 -22.94
C GLU A 72 -15.15 9.88 -21.95
N VAL A 73 -15.93 9.64 -20.90
CA VAL A 73 -15.68 8.55 -19.95
C VAL A 73 -15.73 7.18 -20.63
N GLU A 74 -16.72 6.95 -21.48
CA GLU A 74 -16.78 5.68 -22.22
C GLU A 74 -15.59 5.53 -23.19
N ARG A 75 -15.20 6.59 -23.91
CA ARG A 75 -14.02 6.57 -24.78
C ARG A 75 -12.73 6.23 -24.00
N LEU A 76 -12.55 6.83 -22.80
CA LEU A 76 -11.38 6.57 -21.96
C LEU A 76 -11.38 5.16 -21.37
N LYS A 77 -12.54 4.56 -21.14
CA LYS A 77 -12.64 3.15 -20.73
C LYS A 77 -12.17 2.21 -21.84
N ASP A 78 -12.62 2.45 -23.06
CA ASP A 78 -12.21 1.64 -24.21
C ASP A 78 -10.68 1.73 -24.43
N GLU A 79 -10.11 2.94 -24.35
CA GLU A 79 -8.66 3.14 -24.45
C GLU A 79 -7.88 2.46 -23.29
N LEU A 80 -8.45 2.44 -22.10
CA LEU A 80 -7.86 1.75 -20.94
C LEU A 80 -7.86 0.22 -21.13
N GLU A 81 -8.93 -0.34 -21.73
CA GLU A 81 -9.01 -1.76 -22.04
C GLU A 81 -7.95 -2.16 -23.07
N ASP A 82 -7.81 -1.38 -24.16
CA ASP A 82 -6.77 -1.62 -25.17
C ASP A 82 -5.35 -1.58 -24.59
N VAL A 83 -5.06 -0.61 -23.72
CA VAL A 83 -3.75 -0.50 -23.04
C VAL A 83 -3.51 -1.69 -22.11
N ASN A 84 -4.53 -2.15 -21.39
CA ASN A 84 -4.40 -3.32 -20.52
C ASN A 84 -4.09 -4.60 -21.32
N ASP A 85 -4.74 -4.78 -22.46
CA ASP A 85 -4.49 -5.93 -23.35
C ASP A 85 -3.05 -5.91 -23.90
N GLU A 86 -2.53 -4.73 -24.27
CA GLU A 86 -1.14 -4.57 -24.73
C GLU A 86 -0.14 -4.84 -23.58
N VAL A 87 -0.42 -4.37 -22.38
CA VAL A 87 0.39 -4.64 -21.19
C VAL A 87 0.43 -6.14 -20.87
N ASP A 88 -0.70 -6.83 -20.96
CA ASP A 88 -0.74 -8.27 -20.70
C ASP A 88 0.00 -9.08 -21.78
N HIS A 89 -0.08 -8.65 -23.05
CA HIS A 89 0.73 -9.24 -24.11
C HIS A 89 2.24 -9.05 -23.88
N LEU A 90 2.66 -7.83 -23.45
CA LEU A 90 4.07 -7.56 -23.14
C LEU A 90 4.55 -8.35 -21.92
N LYS A 91 3.71 -8.56 -20.91
CA LYS A 91 4.03 -9.43 -19.76
C LYS A 91 4.29 -10.88 -20.21
N GLU A 92 3.44 -11.43 -21.09
CA GLU A 92 3.64 -12.79 -21.61
C GLU A 92 4.96 -12.92 -22.41
N LEU A 93 5.28 -11.93 -23.24
CA LEU A 93 6.58 -11.90 -23.92
C LEU A 93 7.77 -11.79 -22.95
N SER A 94 7.63 -10.99 -21.90
CA SER A 94 8.66 -10.82 -20.86
C SER A 94 8.92 -12.13 -20.11
N LYS A 95 7.86 -12.89 -19.78
CA LYS A 95 7.98 -14.21 -19.15
C LYS A 95 8.79 -15.19 -19.98
N LEU A 96 8.61 -15.20 -21.30
CA LEU A 96 9.36 -16.09 -22.22
C LEU A 96 10.85 -15.74 -22.33
N LEU A 97 11.22 -14.51 -21.94
CA LEU A 97 12.60 -13.99 -22.02
C LEU A 97 13.21 -13.79 -20.62
N SER A 98 12.52 -14.18 -19.54
CA SER A 98 13.03 -13.95 -18.20
C SER A 98 14.26 -14.78 -17.90
N VAL A 99 15.23 -14.10 -17.31
CA VAL A 99 16.46 -14.68 -16.76
C VAL A 99 16.21 -15.15 -15.33
N ARG A 100 17.13 -15.94 -14.76
CA ARG A 100 16.90 -16.56 -13.45
C ARG A 100 17.09 -15.62 -12.28
N THR A 101 18.03 -14.65 -12.39
CA THR A 101 18.36 -13.70 -11.34
C THR A 101 18.72 -12.34 -11.92
N CYS A 102 18.72 -11.29 -11.08
CA CYS A 102 19.20 -9.97 -11.48
C CYS A 102 20.70 -9.98 -11.82
N ASP A 103 21.49 -10.83 -11.15
CA ASP A 103 22.92 -10.98 -11.46
C ASP A 103 23.14 -11.54 -12.86
N GLU A 104 22.37 -12.54 -13.27
CA GLU A 104 22.36 -13.04 -14.64
C GLU A 104 21.94 -11.95 -15.64
N MET A 105 20.94 -11.12 -15.28
CA MET A 105 20.51 -9.99 -16.10
C MET A 105 21.62 -8.95 -16.27
N HIS A 106 22.43 -8.71 -15.22
CA HIS A 106 23.61 -7.87 -15.28
C HIS A 106 24.67 -8.39 -16.26
N ASP A 107 24.89 -9.69 -16.28
CA ASP A 107 25.81 -10.34 -17.26
C ASP A 107 25.39 -10.09 -18.71
N TYR A 108 24.09 -9.95 -18.98
CA TYR A 108 23.55 -9.55 -20.30
C TYR A 108 23.61 -8.03 -20.57
N GLY A 109 24.21 -7.25 -19.68
CA GLY A 109 24.44 -5.82 -19.83
C GLY A 109 23.32 -4.90 -19.33
N VAL A 110 22.35 -5.43 -18.62
CA VAL A 110 21.34 -4.60 -17.91
C VAL A 110 21.99 -4.04 -16.64
N ASN A 111 22.01 -2.71 -16.54
CA ASN A 111 22.67 -2.00 -15.44
C ASN A 111 21.81 -0.87 -14.82
N LYS A 112 20.53 -0.79 -15.18
CA LYS A 112 19.58 0.15 -14.61
C LYS A 112 18.81 -0.52 -13.50
N SER A 113 18.97 -0.05 -12.26
CA SER A 113 18.16 -0.53 -11.13
C SER A 113 16.69 -0.16 -11.35
N ASP A 114 15.83 -1.18 -11.41
CA ASP A 114 14.39 -1.07 -11.65
C ASP A 114 13.71 -2.42 -11.34
N TYR A 115 12.40 -2.49 -11.56
CA TYR A 115 11.65 -3.71 -11.43
C TYR A 115 11.70 -4.53 -12.73
N TYR A 116 11.94 -5.84 -12.59
CA TYR A 116 12.05 -6.79 -13.71
C TYR A 116 11.39 -8.12 -13.36
N PHE A 117 11.06 -8.90 -14.40
CA PHE A 117 10.72 -10.31 -14.23
C PHE A 117 11.98 -11.16 -14.20
N VAL A 118 12.07 -12.02 -13.19
CA VAL A 118 13.07 -13.11 -13.11
C VAL A 118 12.36 -14.44 -12.87
N ASP A 119 12.96 -15.51 -13.32
CA ASP A 119 12.41 -16.85 -13.25
C ASP A 119 13.43 -17.83 -12.64
N PRO A 120 13.55 -17.88 -11.31
CA PRO A 120 14.57 -18.66 -10.63
C PRO A 120 14.58 -20.15 -11.02
N ASP A 121 13.46 -20.79 -11.22
CA ASP A 121 13.39 -22.21 -11.63
C ASP A 121 13.49 -22.41 -13.14
N GLY A 122 13.55 -21.33 -13.91
CA GLY A 122 13.87 -21.29 -15.33
C GLY A 122 12.66 -21.25 -16.25
N PRO A 123 12.82 -20.67 -17.44
CA PRO A 123 11.74 -20.44 -18.38
C PRO A 123 11.04 -21.76 -18.76
N LEU A 124 9.72 -21.74 -18.79
CA LEU A 124 8.85 -22.86 -19.12
C LEU A 124 8.88 -24.03 -18.11
N ASN A 125 9.51 -23.87 -16.96
CA ASN A 125 9.53 -24.86 -15.89
C ASN A 125 8.88 -24.33 -14.62
N GLY A 126 8.23 -25.21 -13.87
CA GLY A 126 7.80 -24.96 -12.49
C GLY A 126 6.78 -23.84 -12.34
N LYS A 127 7.17 -22.76 -11.69
CA LYS A 127 6.31 -21.63 -11.35
C LYS A 127 6.45 -20.48 -12.35
N GLU A 128 5.47 -19.61 -12.33
CA GLU A 128 5.50 -18.36 -13.11
C GLU A 128 6.67 -17.47 -12.66
N PRO A 129 7.30 -16.70 -13.59
CA PRO A 129 8.27 -15.68 -13.25
C PRO A 129 7.76 -14.71 -12.21
N ILE A 130 8.67 -14.21 -11.38
CA ILE A 130 8.37 -13.29 -10.28
C ILE A 130 8.80 -11.86 -10.60
N TRP A 131 8.04 -10.88 -10.11
CA TRP A 131 8.32 -9.46 -10.26
C TRP A 131 9.14 -8.98 -9.08
N VAL A 132 10.38 -8.58 -9.32
CA VAL A 132 11.36 -8.23 -8.29
C VAL A 132 12.05 -6.91 -8.60
N TYR A 133 12.63 -6.26 -7.59
CA TYR A 133 13.51 -5.13 -7.80
C TYR A 133 14.93 -5.64 -8.00
N CYS A 134 15.55 -5.28 -9.15
CA CYS A 134 16.95 -5.53 -9.41
C CYS A 134 17.77 -4.29 -9.04
N ASP A 135 18.73 -4.47 -8.14
CA ASP A 135 19.67 -3.44 -7.72
C ASP A 135 21.04 -3.69 -8.38
N PHE A 136 21.46 -2.76 -9.22
CA PHE A 136 22.72 -2.79 -9.97
C PHE A 136 23.69 -1.69 -9.52
N THR A 137 23.63 -1.30 -8.25
CA THR A 137 24.55 -0.28 -7.69
C THR A 137 25.96 -0.80 -7.41
N GLU A 138 26.11 -2.11 -7.30
CA GLU A 138 27.38 -2.82 -7.13
C GLU A 138 27.84 -3.45 -8.46
N ASP A 139 28.97 -4.14 -8.44
CA ASP A 139 29.56 -4.80 -9.62
C ASP A 139 28.73 -6.04 -10.10
N PHE A 140 27.64 -6.37 -9.44
CA PHE A 140 26.73 -7.46 -9.76
C PHE A 140 25.28 -7.12 -9.35
N GLY A 141 24.33 -7.88 -9.87
CA GLY A 141 22.92 -7.61 -9.65
C GLY A 141 22.38 -8.28 -8.39
N PHE A 142 21.77 -7.49 -7.50
CA PHE A 142 20.99 -8.03 -6.39
C PHE A 142 19.52 -8.16 -6.77
N THR A 143 18.95 -9.35 -6.51
CA THR A 143 17.51 -9.60 -6.60
C THR A 143 16.88 -9.34 -5.25
N GLN A 144 16.01 -8.32 -5.17
CA GLN A 144 15.34 -7.92 -3.93
C GLN A 144 13.86 -8.34 -3.98
N ILE A 145 13.43 -9.09 -2.96
CA ILE A 145 12.04 -9.53 -2.79
C ILE A 145 11.40 -8.77 -1.64
N SER A 146 10.28 -8.13 -1.94
CA SER A 146 9.47 -7.37 -0.99
C SER A 146 8.51 -8.25 -0.19
N HIS A 147 8.03 -7.70 0.94
CA HIS A 147 7.05 -8.32 1.82
C HIS A 147 6.25 -7.28 2.62
N ASP A 148 5.27 -7.71 3.37
CA ASP A 148 4.31 -6.88 4.09
C ASP A 148 4.78 -6.35 5.47
N ALA A 149 6.08 -6.47 5.82
CA ALA A 149 6.64 -6.05 7.11
C ALA A 149 7.89 -5.17 6.97
N GLU A 150 8.03 -4.42 5.87
CA GLU A 150 9.16 -3.52 5.63
C GLU A 150 9.08 -2.20 6.42
N ASP A 151 7.88 -1.78 6.79
CA ASP A 151 7.66 -0.61 7.63
C ASP A 151 7.95 -0.92 9.10
N SER A 152 8.26 0.13 9.88
CA SER A 152 8.39 0.02 11.34
C SER A 152 7.01 -0.20 11.96
N ILE A 153 6.83 -1.33 12.64
CA ILE A 153 5.55 -1.76 13.22
C ILE A 153 5.69 -1.90 14.73
N GLU A 154 4.75 -1.32 15.47
CA GLU A 154 4.71 -1.40 16.93
C GLU A 154 4.36 -2.81 17.42
N VAL A 155 5.12 -3.30 18.38
CA VAL A 155 4.84 -4.54 19.09
C VAL A 155 3.76 -4.30 20.13
N THR A 156 2.61 -4.96 20.00
CA THR A 156 1.53 -4.84 20.98
C THR A 156 1.95 -5.47 22.31
N HIS A 157 1.60 -4.79 23.42
CA HIS A 157 1.97 -5.22 24.77
C HIS A 157 1.48 -6.63 25.07
N CYS A 158 2.42 -7.47 25.47
CA CYS A 158 2.15 -8.81 25.97
C CYS A 158 3.34 -9.33 26.81
N GLN A 159 3.06 -10.21 27.77
CA GLN A 159 4.02 -10.62 28.80
C GLN A 159 4.87 -11.81 28.41
N ASP A 160 4.24 -12.87 27.88
CA ASP A 160 4.91 -14.14 27.66
C ASP A 160 5.91 -14.05 26.50
N PRO A 161 7.01 -14.83 26.52
CA PRO A 161 7.95 -14.92 25.41
C PRO A 161 7.27 -15.22 24.07
N GLY A 162 7.49 -14.36 23.07
CA GLY A 162 6.93 -14.54 21.72
C GLY A 162 5.41 -14.46 21.62
N CYS A 163 4.72 -13.86 22.58
CA CYS A 163 3.26 -13.71 22.58
C CYS A 163 2.75 -12.76 21.49
N TYR A 164 3.55 -11.78 21.09
CA TYR A 164 3.34 -11.06 19.83
C TYR A 164 3.92 -11.90 18.69
N SER A 165 3.16 -12.03 17.63
CA SER A 165 3.54 -12.79 16.44
C SER A 165 3.16 -12.02 15.18
N ARG A 166 4.13 -11.83 14.27
CA ARG A 166 3.96 -11.23 12.96
C ARG A 166 4.44 -12.20 11.89
N GLU A 167 3.51 -12.89 11.24
CA GLU A 167 3.81 -13.68 10.04
C GLU A 167 4.19 -12.76 8.88
N ILE A 168 5.14 -13.17 8.06
CA ILE A 168 5.66 -12.40 6.92
C ILE A 168 5.08 -12.97 5.63
N THR A 169 4.40 -12.10 4.87
CA THR A 169 3.87 -12.44 3.55
C THR A 169 4.75 -11.82 2.46
N TYR A 170 5.49 -12.65 1.76
CA TYR A 170 6.34 -12.22 0.64
C TYR A 170 5.52 -12.05 -0.64
N ASP A 171 5.92 -11.07 -1.47
CA ASP A 171 5.28 -10.78 -2.77
C ASP A 171 5.54 -11.86 -3.82
N SER A 172 6.32 -12.88 -3.47
CA SER A 172 6.72 -13.99 -4.35
C SER A 172 6.46 -15.35 -3.69
N PRO A 173 6.17 -16.39 -4.47
CA PRO A 173 5.99 -17.75 -3.96
C PRO A 173 7.25 -18.26 -3.26
N MET A 174 7.09 -18.94 -2.12
CA MET A 174 8.21 -19.45 -1.32
C MET A 174 9.12 -20.42 -2.09
N GLU A 175 8.57 -21.17 -3.04
CA GLU A 175 9.35 -22.06 -3.90
C GLU A 175 10.32 -21.27 -4.79
N GLN A 176 9.87 -20.17 -5.40
CA GLN A 176 10.73 -19.30 -6.21
C GLN A 176 11.80 -18.62 -5.34
N ILE A 177 11.44 -18.18 -4.13
CA ILE A 177 12.38 -17.60 -3.18
C ILE A 177 13.48 -18.60 -2.78
N LYS A 178 13.12 -19.85 -2.48
CA LYS A 178 14.09 -20.90 -2.16
C LYS A 178 15.04 -21.16 -3.31
N THR A 179 14.51 -21.25 -4.52
CA THR A 179 15.32 -21.46 -5.72
C THR A 179 16.26 -20.29 -5.98
N LEU A 180 15.78 -19.05 -5.82
CA LEU A 180 16.62 -17.85 -5.90
C LEU A 180 17.79 -17.90 -4.90
N ILE A 181 17.52 -18.25 -3.65
CA ILE A 181 18.55 -18.36 -2.61
C ILE A 181 19.59 -19.43 -2.97
N GLU A 182 19.16 -20.57 -3.53
CA GLU A 182 20.04 -21.66 -3.97
C GLU A 182 20.93 -21.28 -5.15
N LEU A 183 20.47 -20.36 -6.01
CA LEU A 183 21.22 -19.86 -7.16
C LEU A 183 22.20 -18.74 -6.81
N SER A 184 22.01 -18.09 -5.69
CA SER A 184 22.78 -16.92 -5.29
C SER A 184 23.97 -17.29 -4.41
N ASN A 185 25.10 -16.59 -4.61
CA ASN A 185 26.29 -16.78 -3.76
C ASN A 185 26.07 -16.28 -2.35
N SER A 186 25.29 -15.23 -2.20
CA SER A 186 24.98 -14.64 -0.91
C SER A 186 23.56 -14.10 -0.88
N CYS A 187 22.89 -14.30 0.24
CA CYS A 187 21.62 -13.64 0.54
C CYS A 187 21.73 -12.98 1.90
N ASN A 188 21.02 -11.88 2.07
CA ASN A 188 20.89 -11.21 3.36
C ASN A 188 19.50 -10.65 3.56
N GLN A 189 19.13 -10.46 4.81
CA GLN A 189 17.90 -9.79 5.19
C GLN A 189 18.15 -8.99 6.45
N LEU A 190 17.89 -7.68 6.40
CA LEU A 190 18.00 -6.79 7.54
C LEU A 190 16.88 -7.10 8.54
N ILE A 191 17.23 -7.29 9.80
CA ILE A 191 16.30 -7.35 10.93
C ILE A 191 16.64 -6.24 11.93
N ARG A 192 15.62 -5.51 12.41
CA ARG A 192 15.79 -4.43 13.37
C ARG A 192 14.70 -4.45 14.42
N TYR A 193 15.09 -4.19 15.65
CA TYR A 193 14.20 -3.98 16.78
C TYR A 193 14.60 -2.69 17.51
N ASP A 194 13.70 -1.71 17.53
CA ASP A 194 13.82 -0.48 18.32
C ASP A 194 13.11 -0.71 19.64
N CYS A 195 13.78 -0.45 20.75
CA CYS A 195 13.35 -0.83 22.09
C CYS A 195 13.44 0.32 23.09
N TYR A 196 12.51 0.35 24.02
CA TYR A 196 12.57 1.15 25.23
C TYR A 196 12.11 0.30 26.41
N LEU A 197 13.06 -0.08 27.30
CA LEU A 197 12.83 -1.01 28.42
C LEU A 197 12.15 -2.32 27.98
N SER A 198 12.47 -2.80 26.79
CA SER A 198 11.86 -3.96 26.14
C SER A 198 12.97 -4.88 25.64
N PRO A 199 13.50 -5.77 26.48
CA PRO A 199 14.65 -6.60 26.15
C PRO A 199 14.29 -7.71 25.16
N LEU A 200 15.26 -8.09 24.34
CA LEU A 200 15.19 -9.31 23.50
C LEU A 200 15.42 -10.57 24.37
N GLU A 201 16.30 -10.48 25.38
CA GLU A 201 16.51 -11.52 26.38
C GLU A 201 16.68 -10.88 27.77
N GLU A 202 16.05 -11.48 28.78
CA GLU A 202 16.23 -11.11 30.18
C GLU A 202 16.30 -12.37 31.06
N ASN A 203 17.30 -12.47 31.94
CA ASN A 203 17.50 -13.62 32.84
C ASN A 203 17.50 -14.99 32.12
N MET A 204 18.12 -15.08 30.95
CA MET A 204 18.14 -16.27 30.07
C MET A 204 16.77 -16.68 29.53
N VAL A 205 15.79 -15.77 29.54
CA VAL A 205 14.48 -15.94 28.87
C VAL A 205 14.48 -15.08 27.65
N THR A 206 14.41 -15.69 26.48
CA THR A 206 14.37 -15.00 25.20
C THR A 206 12.94 -14.56 24.87
N PHE A 207 12.70 -13.25 24.85
CA PHE A 207 11.42 -12.63 24.53
C PHE A 207 11.29 -12.29 23.05
N GLY A 208 12.40 -11.89 22.38
CA GLY A 208 12.46 -11.53 20.98
C GLY A 208 13.23 -12.56 20.16
N TYR A 209 12.56 -13.13 19.13
CA TYR A 209 13.18 -14.12 18.23
C TYR A 209 12.45 -14.13 16.89
N TRP A 210 13.04 -14.75 15.90
CA TRP A 210 12.47 -14.89 14.59
C TRP A 210 12.39 -16.37 14.16
N VAL A 211 11.52 -16.66 13.20
CA VAL A 211 11.31 -18.01 12.69
C VAL A 211 11.89 -18.10 11.28
N ASP A 212 12.70 -19.11 11.06
CA ASP A 212 13.31 -19.38 9.76
C ASP A 212 12.30 -20.05 8.78
N ARG A 213 12.72 -20.21 7.52
CA ARG A 213 11.88 -20.87 6.50
C ARG A 213 11.52 -22.34 6.80
N ASN A 214 12.18 -22.96 7.76
CA ASN A 214 11.94 -24.34 8.16
C ASN A 214 11.06 -24.43 9.43
N GLY A 215 10.58 -23.29 9.93
CA GLY A 215 9.78 -23.19 11.13
C GLY A 215 10.57 -23.31 12.44
N GLN A 216 11.90 -23.08 12.41
CA GLN A 216 12.73 -23.14 13.58
C GLN A 216 12.95 -21.75 14.18
N ASN A 217 12.84 -21.64 15.50
CA ASN A 217 13.12 -20.41 16.21
C ASN A 217 14.62 -20.09 16.21
N GLN A 218 14.94 -18.84 15.88
CA GLN A 218 16.30 -18.32 15.83
C GLN A 218 16.41 -17.10 16.74
N ILE A 219 17.48 -17.04 17.54
CA ILE A 219 17.65 -16.03 18.59
C ILE A 219 18.81 -15.06 18.33
N TYR A 220 19.54 -15.22 17.22
CA TYR A 220 20.60 -14.30 16.82
C TYR A 220 20.06 -13.20 15.91
N TRP A 221 20.71 -12.03 15.98
CA TRP A 221 20.27 -10.81 15.27
C TRP A 221 21.32 -10.30 14.28
N SER A 222 22.33 -11.11 13.97
CA SER A 222 23.35 -10.78 12.98
C SER A 222 24.10 -12.02 12.50
N GLY A 223 24.45 -12.07 11.21
CA GLY A 223 25.28 -13.10 10.60
C GLY A 223 24.66 -14.50 10.58
N GLU A 224 25.45 -15.50 10.96
CA GLU A 224 25.10 -16.93 10.96
C GLU A 224 25.26 -17.57 12.36
N ASN A 225 24.95 -16.83 13.42
CA ASN A 225 25.28 -17.17 14.80
C ASN A 225 24.26 -18.12 15.47
N TYR A 226 24.04 -19.28 14.91
CA TYR A 226 23.09 -20.26 15.44
C TYR A 226 23.24 -20.56 16.91
N GLY A 227 22.10 -20.57 17.60
CA GLY A 227 21.98 -21.00 18.98
C GLY A 227 22.56 -20.03 20.01
N ASN A 228 23.06 -18.88 19.59
CA ASN A 228 23.55 -17.83 20.47
C ASN A 228 22.65 -16.60 20.38
N HIS A 229 22.25 -16.07 21.54
CA HIS A 229 21.60 -14.78 21.62
C HIS A 229 22.68 -13.70 21.47
N VAL A 230 22.75 -13.09 20.27
CA VAL A 230 23.79 -12.13 19.92
C VAL A 230 23.34 -11.18 18.83
N CYS A 231 23.65 -9.89 19.00
CA CYS A 231 23.37 -8.80 18.06
C CYS A 231 24.67 -8.30 17.41
N SER A 232 24.55 -7.44 16.39
CA SER A 232 25.70 -6.91 15.65
C SER A 232 26.65 -6.09 16.53
N CYS A 233 26.13 -5.40 17.55
CA CYS A 233 26.95 -4.62 18.49
C CYS A 233 28.02 -5.48 19.20
N HIS A 234 27.73 -6.76 19.44
CA HIS A 234 28.71 -7.69 20.06
C HIS A 234 29.99 -7.83 19.22
N PHE A 235 29.92 -7.66 17.92
CA PHE A 235 31.06 -7.77 17.00
C PHE A 235 31.68 -6.42 16.65
N SER A 236 31.13 -5.31 17.13
CA SER A 236 31.67 -3.97 16.90
C SER A 236 32.80 -3.67 17.89
N GLU A 237 33.70 -2.75 17.52
CA GLU A 237 34.79 -2.29 18.40
C GLU A 237 34.25 -1.57 19.65
N GLU A 238 33.10 -0.94 19.56
CA GLU A 238 32.45 -0.21 20.65
C GLU A 238 31.70 -1.12 21.62
N GLY A 239 31.38 -2.35 21.19
CA GLY A 239 30.57 -3.29 21.96
C GLY A 239 29.11 -2.91 22.06
N CYS A 240 28.33 -3.70 22.79
CA CYS A 240 26.93 -3.37 23.11
C CYS A 240 26.88 -2.47 24.35
N VAL A 241 25.74 -1.77 24.50
CA VAL A 241 25.49 -0.96 25.71
C VAL A 241 25.49 -1.87 26.92
N GLU A 242 26.36 -1.58 27.89
CA GLU A 242 26.52 -2.36 29.09
C GLU A 242 25.56 -1.90 30.21
N GLU A 243 25.08 -2.84 31.00
CA GLU A 243 24.52 -2.59 32.32
C GLU A 243 25.65 -2.61 33.34
N GLU A 244 25.55 -1.88 34.49
CA GLU A 244 26.61 -1.74 35.47
C GLU A 244 27.20 -3.09 35.99
N THR A 245 26.52 -4.21 35.77
CA THR A 245 26.87 -5.51 36.35
C THR A 245 26.96 -6.67 35.37
N LEU A 246 26.53 -6.52 34.11
CA LEU A 246 26.43 -7.60 33.11
C LEU A 246 26.95 -7.16 31.75
N SER A 247 27.71 -8.03 31.09
CA SER A 247 28.10 -7.86 29.69
C SER A 247 26.95 -8.34 28.81
N ASN A 248 26.28 -7.42 28.16
CA ASN A 248 25.19 -7.73 27.26
C ASN A 248 25.69 -8.09 25.85
N THR A 249 24.98 -8.96 25.20
CA THR A 249 25.23 -9.33 23.79
C THR A 249 24.34 -8.58 22.81
N CYS A 250 23.36 -7.83 23.31
CA CYS A 250 22.47 -6.96 22.56
C CYS A 250 22.23 -5.63 23.32
N ASN A 251 22.00 -4.53 22.61
CA ASN A 251 21.76 -3.21 23.22
C ASN A 251 20.44 -3.18 24.01
N CYS A 252 19.39 -3.79 23.46
CA CYS A 252 18.06 -3.81 24.06
C CYS A 252 18.04 -4.54 25.42
N ASP A 253 18.98 -5.43 25.65
CA ASP A 253 19.10 -6.21 26.91
C ASP A 253 19.70 -5.42 28.06
N SER A 254 20.21 -4.20 27.80
CA SER A 254 20.81 -3.36 28.83
C SER A 254 19.83 -2.83 29.88
N ASN A 255 18.53 -2.94 29.60
CA ASN A 255 17.45 -2.46 30.47
C ASN A 255 17.55 -0.95 30.85
N ASN A 256 18.30 -0.18 30.07
CA ASN A 256 18.48 1.24 30.29
C ASN A 256 17.21 2.02 29.86
N PRO A 257 16.77 3.04 30.62
CA PRO A 257 15.59 3.81 30.31
C PRO A 257 15.87 4.89 29.22
N ILE A 258 16.45 4.47 28.11
CA ILE A 258 16.72 5.28 26.92
C ILE A 258 16.28 4.51 25.67
N PRO A 259 15.88 5.19 24.59
CA PRO A 259 15.62 4.52 23.31
C PRO A 259 16.91 3.88 22.78
N LEU A 260 16.86 2.59 22.51
CA LEU A 260 17.94 1.79 21.93
C LEU A 260 17.41 1.01 20.73
N PHE A 261 18.32 0.37 20.02
CA PHE A 261 17.96 -0.57 18.96
C PHE A 261 19.04 -1.63 18.80
N ASP A 262 18.61 -2.77 18.28
CA ASP A 262 19.49 -3.80 17.72
C ASP A 262 19.09 -4.04 16.27
N GLU A 263 20.07 -4.05 15.38
CA GLU A 263 19.88 -4.37 13.97
C GLU A 263 21.04 -5.19 13.45
N GLY A 264 20.79 -5.96 12.41
CA GLY A 264 21.82 -6.70 11.73
C GLY A 264 21.31 -7.40 10.49
N TYR A 265 22.22 -7.85 9.65
CA TYR A 265 21.92 -8.66 8.50
C TYR A 265 22.01 -10.13 8.85
N ILE A 266 20.91 -10.86 8.68
CA ILE A 266 20.91 -12.33 8.69
C ILE A 266 21.43 -12.79 7.33
N THR A 267 22.50 -13.59 7.33
CA THR A 267 23.19 -14.01 6.10
C THR A 267 23.14 -15.51 5.86
N ASN A 268 22.56 -16.26 6.78
CA ASN A 268 22.43 -17.68 6.66
C ASN A 268 21.41 -18.12 5.61
N SER A 269 21.89 -18.47 4.44
CA SER A 269 21.06 -18.90 3.31
C SER A 269 20.18 -20.13 3.60
N SER A 270 20.51 -20.97 4.59
CA SER A 270 19.69 -22.11 4.98
C SER A 270 18.49 -21.74 5.85
N ALA A 271 18.58 -20.60 6.56
CA ALA A 271 17.53 -20.08 7.43
C ALA A 271 16.64 -19.05 6.71
N LEU A 272 17.20 -18.28 5.76
CA LEU A 272 16.46 -17.28 4.97
C LEU A 272 15.43 -17.93 4.02
N PRO A 273 14.32 -17.22 3.74
CA PRO A 273 13.94 -15.94 4.34
C PRO A 273 13.33 -16.09 5.72
N ILE A 274 13.29 -14.97 6.49
CA ILE A 274 12.57 -14.90 7.76
C ILE A 274 11.08 -15.00 7.51
N THR A 275 10.38 -15.92 8.19
CA THR A 275 8.96 -16.18 7.96
C THR A 275 8.04 -15.63 9.04
N GLU A 276 8.58 -15.35 10.25
CA GLU A 276 7.79 -14.80 11.34
C GLU A 276 8.70 -14.05 12.32
N LEU A 277 8.21 -12.95 12.89
CA LEU A 277 8.84 -12.22 13.99
C LEU A 277 8.02 -12.38 15.25
N LYS A 278 8.67 -12.66 16.37
CA LYS A 278 8.05 -12.89 17.67
C LYS A 278 8.68 -12.03 18.74
N PHE A 279 7.84 -11.40 19.56
CA PHE A 279 8.27 -10.56 20.67
C PHE A 279 7.38 -10.78 21.89
N GLY A 280 7.88 -10.38 23.05
CA GLY A 280 7.16 -10.40 24.32
C GLY A 280 7.89 -9.56 25.36
N GLY A 281 7.57 -9.76 26.64
CA GLY A 281 8.23 -9.04 27.73
C GLY A 281 7.80 -7.57 27.88
N LEU A 282 6.76 -7.12 27.17
CA LEU A 282 6.18 -5.78 27.29
C LEU A 282 5.04 -5.81 28.31
N ASN A 283 5.39 -5.63 29.59
CA ASN A 283 4.48 -5.77 30.73
C ASN A 283 3.84 -4.47 31.17
N TYR A 284 4.46 -3.32 30.85
CA TYR A 284 4.10 -2.00 31.37
C TYR A 284 3.89 -1.01 30.22
N GLU A 285 2.93 -0.11 30.36
CA GLU A 285 2.63 0.96 29.38
C GLU A 285 3.84 1.87 29.06
N SER A 286 4.84 1.90 29.95
CA SER A 286 6.08 2.65 29.74
C SER A 286 7.08 1.96 28.82
N GLN A 287 6.89 0.67 28.51
CA GLN A 287 7.74 -0.09 27.59
C GLN A 287 7.24 0.10 26.16
N SER A 288 8.15 0.05 25.20
CA SER A 288 7.79 0.04 23.78
C SER A 288 8.81 -0.73 22.96
N GLY A 289 8.32 -1.36 21.91
CA GLY A 289 9.13 -2.06 20.93
C GLY A 289 8.57 -1.84 19.53
N PHE A 290 9.46 -1.68 18.55
CA PHE A 290 9.09 -1.60 17.13
C PHE A 290 10.01 -2.53 16.36
N HIS A 291 9.47 -3.28 15.43
CA HIS A 291 10.27 -4.11 14.54
C HIS A 291 10.22 -3.61 13.10
N THR A 292 11.30 -3.83 12.39
CA THR A 292 11.42 -3.59 10.95
C THR A 292 12.15 -4.77 10.32
N LEU A 293 11.63 -5.30 9.23
CA LEU A 293 12.28 -6.34 8.46
C LEU A 293 12.58 -5.79 7.05
N GLY A 294 13.85 -5.83 6.65
CA GLY A 294 14.24 -5.41 5.30
C GLY A 294 13.88 -6.45 4.24
N LYS A 295 13.95 -6.05 2.98
CA LYS A 295 13.77 -6.97 1.85
C LYS A 295 14.77 -8.11 1.92
N LEU A 296 14.37 -9.28 1.45
CA LEU A 296 15.33 -10.32 1.15
C LEU A 296 16.15 -9.88 -0.07
N SER A 297 17.46 -9.81 0.06
CA SER A 297 18.39 -9.43 -1.00
C SER A 297 19.34 -10.57 -1.29
N CYS A 298 19.33 -11.07 -2.54
CA CYS A 298 20.18 -12.17 -2.99
C CYS A 298 20.98 -11.76 -4.22
N GLY A 299 22.29 -12.05 -4.23
CA GLY A 299 23.18 -11.68 -5.32
C GLY A 299 24.40 -12.61 -5.44
N GLY A 300 25.23 -12.30 -6.45
CA GLY A 300 26.43 -13.07 -6.81
C GLY A 300 26.18 -14.07 -7.92
N LYS A 301 27.25 -14.64 -8.45
CA LYS A 301 27.21 -15.41 -9.69
C LYS A 301 26.36 -16.67 -9.57
N VAL A 302 25.43 -16.81 -10.51
CA VAL A 302 24.77 -18.08 -10.79
C VAL A 302 25.84 -19.09 -11.18
N GLY A 303 25.88 -20.25 -10.52
CA GLY A 303 26.78 -21.32 -10.93
C GLY A 303 26.48 -21.78 -12.37
N ASP A 304 27.47 -21.70 -13.23
CA ASP A 304 27.56 -22.20 -14.60
C ASP A 304 26.34 -21.93 -15.54
N SER A 305 26.47 -20.86 -16.33
CA SER A 305 25.52 -20.44 -17.37
C SER A 305 25.25 -21.53 -18.48
N SER A 306 25.94 -22.67 -18.44
CA SER A 306 25.79 -23.78 -19.41
C SER A 306 24.38 -24.39 -19.41
N HIS A 307 23.65 -24.33 -18.30
CA HIS A 307 22.30 -24.88 -18.20
C HIS A 307 21.24 -24.03 -18.95
N ILE A 308 21.47 -22.73 -19.11
CA ILE A 308 20.51 -21.84 -19.82
C ILE A 308 20.54 -22.10 -21.31
N LEU A 309 21.73 -22.21 -21.90
CA LEU A 309 21.88 -22.56 -23.33
C LEU A 309 21.23 -23.91 -23.64
N GLN A 310 21.31 -24.87 -22.72
CA GLN A 310 20.67 -26.18 -22.88
C GLN A 310 19.12 -26.11 -22.79
N SER A 311 18.57 -25.27 -21.95
CA SER A 311 17.10 -25.08 -21.87
C SER A 311 16.56 -24.35 -23.10
N TYR A 312 17.25 -23.30 -23.57
CA TYR A 312 16.89 -22.61 -24.83
C TYR A 312 17.00 -23.52 -26.07
N THR A 313 18.06 -24.29 -26.21
CA THR A 313 18.20 -25.25 -27.32
C THR A 313 17.19 -26.37 -27.25
N LYS A 314 16.75 -26.78 -26.06
CA LYS A 314 15.72 -27.79 -25.84
C LYS A 314 14.32 -27.28 -26.14
N ALA A 315 14.03 -26.00 -25.86
CA ALA A 315 12.73 -25.38 -26.06
C ALA A 315 12.50 -24.84 -27.48
N PHE A 316 13.56 -24.35 -28.14
CA PHE A 316 13.44 -23.64 -29.42
C PHE A 316 14.21 -24.30 -30.60
N GLY A 317 14.89 -25.42 -30.35
CA GLY A 317 15.73 -26.06 -31.34
C GLY A 317 17.02 -25.29 -31.62
N THR A 318 17.99 -25.94 -32.25
CA THR A 318 19.25 -25.29 -32.65
C THR A 318 18.93 -24.26 -33.73
N ILE A 319 18.99 -22.97 -33.37
CA ILE A 319 18.96 -21.90 -34.37
C ILE A 319 20.33 -21.91 -35.06
N CYS A 320 20.33 -22.40 -36.28
CA CYS A 320 21.50 -22.29 -37.20
C CYS A 320 21.56 -20.90 -37.80
#